data_539c66bebf1e83379fafebc7f0c6afe4
#
_entry.id   539c66bebf1e83379fafebc7f0c6afe4
#
_cell.length_a   1.000
_cell.length_b   1.000
_cell.length_c   1.000
_cell.angle_alpha   90.00
_cell.angle_beta   90.00
_cell.angle_gamma   90.00
#
_symmetry.space_group_name_H-M   'P 1'
#
loop_
_entity.id
_entity.type
_entity.pdbx_description
1 polymer ?
#
loop_
_entity_poly.entity_id
_entity_poly.type
_entity_poly.pdbx_seq_one_letter_code
_entity_poly.pdbx_strand_id
1 'polypeptide(L)'
;MEKKLREHHVGSLVLRGLMYLAAGITVVALLYVLFYILVNGVPALFTSKGIFSTKYNSENVSLLPSLINTLILTAVSLAIAIPLGIGAAIYLSEYAKKRNFFVRVIELMSETLSGIPSIIYGLFGMIFFVVFLKWDYSLMAGAATAAIMVLPTILSTTKEALDAVPDSYREGSFALGTGKLRTIFKVVLPAAVPGILSGIILAIGRIVGETAALLYTSGTATRGLTKGLMSSGRTLAVHMLSLIHISEPTRHSLIS
;
A
#
# COMPACT_ATOMS: atom_id res chain seq x y z
N MET A 1 38.02 23.83 29.32
CA MET A 1 36.58 23.45 29.20
C MET A 1 35.95 24.04 27.93
N GLU A 2 36.22 25.29 27.59
CA GLU A 2 35.70 25.97 26.39
C GLU A 2 36.13 25.32 25.06
N LYS A 3 37.30 24.78 24.91
CA LYS A 3 37.79 24.16 23.66
C LYS A 3 37.00 22.91 23.30
N LYS A 4 36.57 22.07 24.27
CA LYS A 4 35.72 20.90 24.08
C LYS A 4 34.27 21.28 23.65
N LEU A 5 33.74 22.37 24.19
CA LEU A 5 32.41 22.88 23.82
C LEU A 5 32.37 23.40 22.38
N ARG A 6 33.46 24.02 21.92
CA ARG A 6 33.61 24.55 20.56
C ARG A 6 33.72 23.45 19.50
N GLU A 7 34.43 22.38 19.81
CA GLU A 7 34.57 21.19 18.94
C GLU A 7 33.21 20.45 18.77
N HIS A 8 32.41 20.35 19.83
CA HIS A 8 31.05 19.81 19.74
C HIS A 8 30.09 20.66 18.87
N HIS A 9 30.25 22.00 18.89
CA HIS A 9 29.45 22.89 18.02
C HIS A 9 29.83 22.78 16.55
N VAL A 10 31.11 22.66 16.20
CA VAL A 10 31.57 22.47 14.83
C VAL A 10 31.12 21.13 14.28
N GLY A 11 31.26 20.05 15.05
CA GLY A 11 30.79 18.72 14.66
C GLY A 11 29.28 18.67 14.42
N SER A 12 28.49 19.35 15.27
CA SER A 12 27.04 19.42 15.09
C SER A 12 26.61 20.25 13.87
N LEU A 13 27.35 21.32 13.54
CA LEU A 13 27.14 22.13 12.34
C LEU A 13 27.44 21.35 11.06
N VAL A 14 28.54 20.62 11.04
CA VAL A 14 28.91 19.73 9.92
C VAL A 14 27.87 18.63 9.71
N LEU A 15 27.43 17.97 10.78
CA LEU A 15 26.38 16.95 10.72
C LEU A 15 25.04 17.51 10.20
N ARG A 16 24.65 18.70 10.66
CA ARG A 16 23.45 19.39 10.14
C ARG A 16 23.61 19.73 8.66
N GLY A 17 24.77 20.23 8.26
CA GLY A 17 25.05 20.51 6.84
C GLY A 17 24.95 19.27 5.98
N LEU A 18 25.54 18.14 6.43
CA LEU A 18 25.45 16.85 5.73
C LEU A 18 24.00 16.33 5.66
N MET A 19 23.22 16.48 6.73
CA MET A 19 21.80 16.09 6.74
C MET A 19 21.00 16.91 5.71
N TYR A 20 21.14 18.23 5.69
CA TYR A 20 20.43 19.07 4.71
C TYR A 20 20.88 18.80 3.27
N LEU A 21 22.17 18.54 3.07
CA LEU A 21 22.71 18.18 1.77
C LEU A 21 22.15 16.83 1.30
N ALA A 22 22.15 15.81 2.15
CA ALA A 22 21.57 14.50 1.83
C ALA A 22 20.06 14.61 1.54
N ALA A 23 19.32 15.35 2.38
CA ALA A 23 17.90 15.61 2.14
C ALA A 23 17.66 16.34 0.83
N GLY A 24 18.48 17.37 0.51
CA GLY A 24 18.41 18.11 -0.74
C GLY A 24 18.65 17.22 -1.96
N ILE A 25 19.68 16.39 -1.92
CA ILE A 25 19.99 15.43 -3.01
C ILE A 25 18.80 14.47 -3.22
N THR A 26 18.24 13.94 -2.16
CA THR A 26 17.10 13.01 -2.24
C THR A 26 15.88 13.67 -2.87
N VAL A 27 15.54 14.88 -2.46
CA VAL A 27 14.41 15.64 -3.02
C VAL A 27 14.65 15.98 -4.50
N VAL A 28 15.86 16.45 -4.85
CA VAL A 28 16.22 16.76 -6.24
C VAL A 28 16.16 15.52 -7.12
N ALA A 29 16.69 14.38 -6.66
CA ALA A 29 16.64 13.13 -7.40
C ALA A 29 15.18 12.67 -7.63
N LEU A 30 14.33 12.76 -6.61
CA LEU A 30 12.91 12.40 -6.71
C LEU A 30 12.19 13.34 -7.71
N LEU A 31 12.39 14.65 -7.60
CA LEU A 31 11.78 15.62 -8.51
C LEU A 31 12.29 15.43 -9.94
N TYR A 32 13.57 15.12 -10.13
CA TYR A 32 14.13 14.83 -11.44
C TYR A 32 13.46 13.63 -12.11
N VAL A 33 13.31 12.50 -11.37
CA VAL A 33 12.65 11.31 -11.89
C VAL A 33 11.18 11.60 -12.23
N LEU A 34 10.46 12.28 -11.35
CA LEU A 34 9.07 12.68 -11.63
C LEU A 34 8.96 13.58 -12.86
N PHE A 35 9.81 14.59 -12.96
CA PHE A 35 9.83 15.50 -14.11
C PHE A 35 10.15 14.75 -15.41
N TYR A 36 11.15 13.87 -15.40
CA TYR A 36 11.52 13.06 -16.55
C TYR A 36 10.36 12.18 -17.03
N ILE A 37 9.66 11.51 -16.09
CA ILE A 37 8.51 10.67 -16.40
C ILE A 37 7.37 11.50 -16.99
N LEU A 38 7.09 12.68 -16.43
CA LEU A 38 6.02 13.54 -16.91
C LEU A 38 6.31 14.10 -18.30
N VAL A 39 7.52 14.62 -18.53
CA VAL A 39 7.90 15.23 -19.82
C VAL A 39 7.90 14.21 -20.96
N ASN A 40 8.35 12.98 -20.70
CA ASN A 40 8.42 11.95 -21.74
C ASN A 40 7.15 11.08 -21.79
N GLY A 41 6.49 10.83 -20.67
CA GLY A 41 5.32 9.97 -20.58
C GLY A 41 4.04 10.64 -21.05
N VAL A 42 3.82 11.89 -20.67
CA VAL A 42 2.58 12.61 -21.03
C VAL A 42 2.40 12.75 -22.55
N PRO A 43 3.39 13.20 -23.33
CA PRO A 43 3.28 13.22 -24.79
C PRO A 43 3.03 11.84 -25.39
N ALA A 44 3.69 10.81 -24.87
CA ALA A 44 3.50 9.42 -25.32
C ALA A 44 2.06 8.94 -25.15
N LEU A 45 1.39 9.32 -24.08
CA LEU A 45 -0.03 8.99 -23.82
C LEU A 45 -0.98 9.58 -24.89
N PHE A 46 -0.68 10.78 -25.40
CA PHE A 46 -1.50 11.45 -26.41
C PHE A 46 -1.14 11.04 -27.84
N THR A 47 0.09 10.64 -28.09
CA THR A 47 0.59 10.30 -29.44
C THR A 47 0.28 8.84 -29.81
N SER A 48 0.22 7.93 -28.84
CA SER A 48 0.01 6.50 -29.09
C SER A 48 -1.46 6.19 -29.32
N LYS A 49 -1.82 5.90 -30.56
CA LYS A 49 -3.17 5.46 -30.92
C LYS A 49 -3.46 4.09 -30.32
N GLY A 50 -4.48 3.99 -29.46
CA GLY A 50 -4.94 2.70 -28.89
C GLY A 50 -4.58 2.42 -27.44
N ILE A 51 -3.83 3.28 -26.75
CA ILE A 51 -3.53 3.12 -25.30
C ILE A 51 -4.80 2.98 -24.46
N PHE A 52 -5.87 3.68 -24.82
CA PHE A 52 -7.18 3.64 -24.16
C PHE A 52 -8.17 2.69 -24.82
N SER A 53 -7.69 1.75 -25.66
CA SER A 53 -8.56 0.72 -26.26
C SER A 53 -9.02 -0.29 -25.22
N THR A 54 -10.25 -0.76 -25.31
CA THR A 54 -10.77 -1.85 -24.46
C THR A 54 -10.32 -3.24 -24.93
N LYS A 55 -9.84 -3.35 -26.18
CA LYS A 55 -9.32 -4.60 -26.74
C LYS A 55 -7.79 -4.58 -26.71
N TYR A 56 -7.22 -5.55 -26.05
CA TYR A 56 -5.78 -5.79 -26.06
C TYR A 56 -5.42 -6.64 -27.28
N ASN A 57 -4.66 -6.09 -28.20
CA ASN A 57 -4.01 -6.81 -29.29
C ASN A 57 -2.49 -6.66 -29.13
N SER A 58 -1.71 -7.61 -29.66
CA SER A 58 -0.25 -7.57 -29.61
C SER A 58 0.35 -6.30 -30.27
N GLU A 59 -0.40 -5.67 -31.16
CA GLU A 59 -0.02 -4.40 -31.80
C GLU A 59 -0.49 -3.16 -31.00
N ASN A 60 -1.51 -3.30 -30.15
CA ASN A 60 -2.06 -2.23 -29.32
C ASN A 60 -1.89 -2.58 -27.87
N VAL A 61 -0.82 -2.08 -27.24
CA VAL A 61 -0.55 -2.24 -25.81
C VAL A 61 -1.51 -1.34 -25.02
N SER A 62 -2.77 -1.77 -24.88
CA SER A 62 -3.79 -1.01 -24.17
C SER A 62 -3.56 -1.05 -22.65
N LEU A 63 -3.49 0.14 -22.03
CA LEU A 63 -3.37 0.31 -20.57
C LEU A 63 -4.73 0.29 -19.86
N LEU A 64 -5.82 0.60 -20.56
CA LEU A 64 -7.13 0.79 -19.96
C LEU A 64 -7.64 -0.44 -19.17
N PRO A 65 -7.56 -1.69 -19.69
CA PRO A 65 -7.98 -2.86 -18.93
C PRO A 65 -7.18 -3.04 -17.64
N SER A 66 -5.85 -2.84 -17.69
CA SER A 66 -4.98 -2.96 -16.53
C SER A 66 -5.25 -1.88 -15.48
N LEU A 67 -5.58 -0.67 -15.90
CA LEU A 67 -5.96 0.43 -15.02
C LEU A 67 -7.28 0.12 -14.31
N ILE A 68 -8.30 -0.34 -15.03
CA ILE A 68 -9.59 -0.72 -14.46
C ILE A 68 -9.42 -1.88 -13.47
N ASN A 69 -8.64 -2.90 -13.84
CA ASN A 69 -8.35 -4.02 -12.95
C ASN A 69 -7.64 -3.56 -11.67
N THR A 70 -6.71 -2.61 -11.76
CA THR A 70 -6.04 -2.03 -10.59
C THR A 70 -7.03 -1.32 -9.67
N LEU A 71 -7.93 -0.50 -10.23
CA LEU A 71 -8.96 0.19 -9.45
C LEU A 71 -9.91 -0.78 -8.75
N ILE A 72 -10.40 -1.79 -9.49
CA ILE A 72 -11.29 -2.82 -8.93
C ILE A 72 -10.58 -3.60 -7.81
N LEU A 73 -9.35 -4.08 -8.07
CA LEU A 73 -8.57 -4.82 -7.10
C LEU A 73 -8.32 -3.98 -5.84
N THR A 74 -7.91 -2.73 -6.00
CA THR A 74 -7.68 -1.80 -4.89
C THR A 74 -8.96 -1.58 -4.09
N ALA A 75 -10.08 -1.31 -4.74
CA ALA A 75 -11.35 -1.10 -4.06
C ALA A 75 -11.80 -2.35 -3.26
N VAL A 76 -11.69 -3.54 -3.84
CA VAL A 76 -12.05 -4.79 -3.15
C VAL A 76 -11.09 -5.07 -1.99
N SER A 77 -9.78 -4.88 -2.18
CA SER A 77 -8.80 -5.05 -1.10
C SER A 77 -9.09 -4.13 0.09
N LEU A 78 -9.37 -2.86 -0.17
CA LEU A 78 -9.70 -1.87 0.87
C LEU A 78 -11.06 -2.15 1.52
N ALA A 79 -12.04 -2.60 0.77
CA ALA A 79 -13.35 -3.00 1.32
C ALA A 79 -13.22 -4.14 2.34
N ILE A 80 -12.21 -5.01 2.20
CA ILE A 80 -11.89 -6.06 3.17
C ILE A 80 -11.01 -5.52 4.30
N ALA A 81 -9.93 -4.81 3.94
CA ALA A 81 -8.89 -4.43 4.91
C ALA A 81 -9.31 -3.29 5.85
N ILE A 82 -10.09 -2.31 5.37
CA ILE A 82 -10.50 -1.15 6.18
C ILE A 82 -11.38 -1.56 7.37
N PRO A 83 -12.49 -2.30 7.20
CA PRO A 83 -13.33 -2.68 8.33
C PRO A 83 -12.58 -3.53 9.35
N LEU A 84 -11.77 -4.47 8.89
CA LEU A 84 -10.98 -5.36 9.75
C LEU A 84 -9.88 -4.58 10.49
N GLY A 85 -9.12 -3.76 9.79
CA GLY A 85 -8.01 -2.98 10.36
C GLY A 85 -8.49 -1.92 11.36
N ILE A 86 -9.51 -1.13 10.98
CA ILE A 86 -10.09 -0.11 11.88
C ILE A 86 -10.77 -0.78 13.08
N GLY A 87 -11.55 -1.84 12.87
CA GLY A 87 -12.21 -2.58 13.94
C GLY A 87 -11.22 -3.15 14.95
N ALA A 88 -10.14 -3.76 14.46
CA ALA A 88 -9.06 -4.27 15.31
C ALA A 88 -8.34 -3.15 16.06
N ALA A 89 -8.03 -2.02 15.40
CA ALA A 89 -7.40 -0.86 16.02
C ALA A 89 -8.26 -0.25 17.13
N ILE A 90 -9.57 -0.10 16.91
CA ILE A 90 -10.52 0.37 17.94
C ILE A 90 -10.51 -0.59 19.14
N TYR A 91 -10.54 -1.90 18.88
CA TYR A 91 -10.47 -2.87 19.97
C TYR A 91 -9.17 -2.74 20.77
N LEU A 92 -8.03 -2.63 20.11
CA LEU A 92 -6.72 -2.54 20.75
C LEU A 92 -6.52 -1.23 21.52
N SER A 93 -6.99 -0.10 20.98
CA SER A 93 -6.83 1.22 21.61
C SER A 93 -7.84 1.44 22.75
N GLU A 94 -9.11 1.08 22.53
CA GLU A 94 -10.20 1.50 23.41
C GLU A 94 -10.68 0.42 24.39
N TYR A 95 -10.61 -0.86 24.00
CA TYR A 95 -11.16 -1.95 24.84
C TYR A 95 -10.09 -2.79 25.52
N ALA A 96 -8.96 -2.97 24.90
CA ALA A 96 -7.93 -3.83 25.42
C ALA A 96 -7.15 -3.15 26.55
N LYS A 97 -6.87 -3.88 27.62
CA LYS A 97 -6.00 -3.40 28.69
C LYS A 97 -4.57 -3.30 28.13
N LYS A 98 -3.91 -2.15 28.25
CA LYS A 98 -2.53 -1.87 27.76
C LYS A 98 -1.46 -2.89 28.22
N ARG A 99 -1.77 -3.73 29.24
CA ARG A 99 -0.89 -4.75 29.81
C ARG A 99 -1.29 -6.19 29.42
N ASN A 100 -2.22 -6.37 28.49
CA ASN A 100 -2.70 -7.69 28.12
C ASN A 100 -1.70 -8.36 27.16
N PHE A 101 -1.34 -9.62 27.45
CA PHE A 101 -0.46 -10.45 26.63
C PHE A 101 -0.93 -10.52 25.15
N PHE A 102 -2.23 -10.70 24.94
CA PHE A 102 -2.80 -10.77 23.58
C PHE A 102 -2.60 -9.48 22.77
N VAL A 103 -2.72 -8.31 23.41
CA VAL A 103 -2.46 -7.01 22.73
C VAL A 103 -1.02 -6.96 22.23
N ARG A 104 -0.08 -7.31 23.10
CA ARG A 104 1.35 -7.31 22.75
C ARG A 104 1.68 -8.31 21.64
N VAL A 105 1.03 -9.48 21.63
CA VAL A 105 1.19 -10.47 20.55
C VAL A 105 0.67 -9.94 19.24
N ILE A 106 -0.52 -9.31 19.20
CA ILE A 106 -1.09 -8.73 17.97
C ILE A 106 -0.23 -7.59 17.44
N GLU A 107 0.28 -6.71 18.30
CA GLU A 107 1.19 -5.65 17.92
C GLU A 107 2.49 -6.20 17.31
N LEU A 108 3.12 -7.15 17.99
CA LEU A 108 4.34 -7.81 17.50
C LEU A 108 4.09 -8.54 16.17
N MET A 109 2.96 -9.23 16.02
CA MET A 109 2.58 -9.87 14.76
C MET A 109 2.39 -8.84 13.65
N SER A 110 1.75 -7.72 13.94
CA SER A 110 1.52 -6.64 12.97
C SER A 110 2.84 -6.03 12.49
N GLU A 111 3.77 -5.75 13.41
CA GLU A 111 5.11 -5.27 13.07
C GLU A 111 5.88 -6.30 12.23
N THR A 112 5.86 -7.56 12.63
CA THR A 112 6.53 -8.65 11.91
C THR A 112 5.97 -8.79 10.49
N LEU A 113 4.64 -8.81 10.34
CA LEU A 113 3.97 -8.91 9.05
C LEU A 113 4.32 -7.70 8.15
N SER A 114 4.41 -6.48 8.69
CA SER A 114 4.75 -5.31 7.89
C SER A 114 6.16 -5.37 7.29
N GLY A 115 7.07 -6.11 7.90
CA GLY A 115 8.45 -6.33 7.45
C GLY A 115 8.63 -7.47 6.43
N ILE A 116 7.62 -8.28 6.19
CA ILE A 116 7.72 -9.40 5.24
C ILE A 116 7.77 -8.88 3.78
N PRO A 117 8.72 -9.37 2.95
CA PRO A 117 8.76 -9.07 1.53
C PRO A 117 7.46 -9.48 0.82
N SER A 118 6.96 -8.62 -0.09
CA SER A 118 5.66 -8.81 -0.74
C SER A 118 5.56 -10.11 -1.56
N ILE A 119 6.68 -10.61 -2.07
CA ILE A 119 6.73 -11.90 -2.78
C ILE A 119 6.26 -13.07 -1.91
N ILE A 120 6.56 -13.04 -0.60
CA ILE A 120 6.13 -14.09 0.33
C ILE A 120 4.60 -14.06 0.49
N TYR A 121 4.00 -12.86 0.56
CA TYR A 121 2.53 -12.73 0.52
C TYR A 121 1.95 -13.27 -0.77
N GLY A 122 2.62 -13.04 -1.91
CA GLY A 122 2.22 -13.59 -3.20
C GLY A 122 2.26 -15.12 -3.24
N LEU A 123 3.33 -15.73 -2.74
CA LEU A 123 3.45 -17.19 -2.65
C LEU A 123 2.41 -17.78 -1.70
N PHE A 124 2.20 -17.17 -0.53
CA PHE A 124 1.14 -17.58 0.38
C PHE A 124 -0.23 -17.48 -0.29
N GLY A 125 -0.53 -16.34 -0.93
CA GLY A 125 -1.79 -16.12 -1.63
C GLY A 125 -2.01 -17.11 -2.77
N MET A 126 -0.95 -17.45 -3.51
CA MET A 126 -1.00 -18.48 -4.54
C MET A 126 -1.36 -19.85 -3.94
N ILE A 127 -0.66 -20.28 -2.90
CA ILE A 127 -0.92 -21.59 -2.29
C ILE A 127 -2.32 -21.62 -1.67
N PHE A 128 -2.70 -20.59 -0.94
CA PHE A 128 -3.95 -20.58 -0.17
C PHE A 128 -5.18 -20.26 -1.03
N PHE A 129 -5.17 -19.12 -1.75
CA PHE A 129 -6.36 -18.69 -2.52
C PHE A 129 -6.45 -19.40 -3.87
N VAL A 130 -5.34 -19.46 -4.62
CA VAL A 130 -5.38 -20.01 -5.99
C VAL A 130 -5.48 -21.52 -5.97
N VAL A 131 -4.61 -22.21 -5.20
CA VAL A 131 -4.52 -23.68 -5.22
C VAL A 131 -5.50 -24.30 -4.22
N PHE A 132 -5.42 -23.95 -2.94
CA PHE A 132 -6.21 -24.62 -1.89
C PHE A 132 -7.70 -24.28 -1.98
N LEU A 133 -8.07 -22.98 -2.09
CA LEU A 133 -9.45 -22.55 -2.25
C LEU A 133 -9.98 -22.70 -3.70
N LYS A 134 -9.12 -23.06 -4.65
CA LYS A 134 -9.47 -23.24 -6.06
C LYS A 134 -10.11 -22.01 -6.70
N TRP A 135 -9.66 -20.80 -6.29
CA TRP A 135 -10.13 -19.55 -6.89
C TRP A 135 -9.44 -19.26 -8.21
N ASP A 136 -8.48 -20.10 -8.61
CA ASP A 136 -7.59 -19.88 -9.74
C ASP A 136 -6.90 -18.51 -9.71
N TYR A 137 -6.14 -18.18 -10.73
CA TYR A 137 -5.61 -16.83 -10.88
C TYR A 137 -6.78 -15.87 -11.12
N SER A 138 -7.08 -15.00 -10.14
CA SER A 138 -8.24 -14.13 -10.20
C SER A 138 -7.98 -12.80 -9.49
N LEU A 139 -8.72 -11.75 -9.91
CA LEU A 139 -8.67 -10.46 -9.22
C LEU A 139 -9.05 -10.60 -7.74
N MET A 140 -9.95 -11.54 -7.40
CA MET A 140 -10.36 -11.79 -6.03
C MET A 140 -9.23 -12.39 -5.19
N ALA A 141 -8.47 -13.36 -5.72
CA ALA A 141 -7.31 -13.92 -5.05
C ALA A 141 -6.22 -12.84 -4.83
N GLY A 142 -5.99 -11.99 -5.85
CA GLY A 142 -5.12 -10.84 -5.74
C GLY A 142 -5.58 -9.83 -4.69
N ALA A 143 -6.87 -9.50 -4.69
CA ALA A 143 -7.46 -8.55 -3.74
C ALA A 143 -7.40 -9.05 -2.30
N ALA A 144 -7.69 -10.33 -2.05
CA ALA A 144 -7.59 -10.95 -0.73
C ALA A 144 -6.14 -10.94 -0.21
N THR A 145 -5.18 -11.27 -1.09
CA THR A 145 -3.75 -11.23 -0.76
C THR A 145 -3.29 -9.81 -0.44
N ALA A 146 -3.66 -8.84 -1.26
CA ALA A 146 -3.35 -7.43 -1.03
C ALA A 146 -4.01 -6.89 0.24
N ALA A 147 -5.24 -7.32 0.56
CA ALA A 147 -5.91 -6.96 1.81
C ALA A 147 -5.12 -7.43 3.04
N ILE A 148 -4.65 -8.69 3.05
CA ILE A 148 -3.81 -9.23 4.13
C ILE A 148 -2.51 -8.42 4.25
N MET A 149 -1.89 -8.07 3.13
CA MET A 149 -0.63 -7.32 3.10
C MET A 149 -0.76 -5.89 3.67
N VAL A 150 -1.88 -5.19 3.44
CA VAL A 150 -2.06 -3.82 3.91
C VAL A 150 -2.75 -3.72 5.27
N LEU A 151 -3.34 -4.80 5.76
CA LEU A 151 -4.05 -4.86 7.03
C LEU A 151 -3.17 -4.40 8.22
N PRO A 152 -1.90 -4.83 8.39
CA PRO A 152 -1.02 -4.33 9.43
C PRO A 152 -0.81 -2.83 9.39
N THR A 153 -0.65 -2.27 8.18
CA THR A 153 -0.46 -0.83 7.99
C THR A 153 -1.70 -0.04 8.42
N ILE A 154 -2.91 -0.47 8.00
CA ILE A 154 -4.17 0.18 8.40
C ILE A 154 -4.39 0.06 9.90
N LEU A 155 -4.09 -1.10 10.50
CA LEU A 155 -4.24 -1.34 11.92
C LEU A 155 -3.32 -0.42 12.74
N SER A 156 -2.01 -0.40 12.44
CA SER A 156 -1.04 0.39 13.22
C SER A 156 -1.29 1.89 13.08
N THR A 157 -1.48 2.40 11.87
CA THR A 157 -1.76 3.83 11.65
C THR A 157 -3.07 4.28 12.28
N THR A 158 -4.11 3.43 12.23
CA THR A 158 -5.39 3.72 12.89
C THR A 158 -5.23 3.73 14.41
N LYS A 159 -4.50 2.75 14.96
CA LYS A 159 -4.24 2.69 16.40
C LYS A 159 -3.47 3.93 16.87
N GLU A 160 -2.40 4.31 16.16
CA GLU A 160 -1.63 5.53 16.46
C GLU A 160 -2.51 6.77 16.40
N ALA A 161 -3.40 6.88 15.40
CA ALA A 161 -4.33 8.00 15.28
C ALA A 161 -5.35 8.06 16.43
N LEU A 162 -5.84 6.91 16.91
CA LEU A 162 -6.74 6.84 18.06
C LEU A 162 -6.02 7.16 19.36
N ASP A 163 -4.79 6.66 19.54
CA ASP A 163 -3.97 6.90 20.72
C ASP A 163 -3.49 8.36 20.81
N ALA A 164 -3.38 9.07 19.67
CA ALA A 164 -3.05 10.49 19.60
C ALA A 164 -4.19 11.43 20.05
N VAL A 165 -5.43 10.95 20.13
CA VAL A 165 -6.56 11.75 20.61
C VAL A 165 -6.42 11.98 22.12
N PRO A 166 -6.40 13.26 22.61
CA PRO A 166 -6.25 13.54 24.03
C PRO A 166 -7.33 12.89 24.90
N ASP A 167 -6.95 12.36 26.06
CA ASP A 167 -7.86 11.69 26.98
C ASP A 167 -8.98 12.63 27.50
N SER A 168 -8.73 13.95 27.53
CA SER A 168 -9.74 14.95 27.88
C SER A 168 -11.01 14.89 27.04
N TYR A 169 -10.92 14.47 25.76
CA TYR A 169 -12.11 14.24 24.92
C TYR A 169 -12.96 13.09 25.43
N ARG A 170 -12.32 12.03 25.91
CA ARG A 170 -12.99 10.84 26.49
C ARG A 170 -13.62 11.21 27.82
N GLU A 171 -12.85 11.85 28.71
CA GLU A 171 -13.29 12.26 30.04
C GLU A 171 -14.45 13.25 29.97
N GLY A 172 -14.35 14.27 29.09
CA GLY A 172 -15.43 15.25 28.87
C GLY A 172 -16.72 14.59 28.37
N SER A 173 -16.61 13.62 27.47
CA SER A 173 -17.77 12.87 26.98
C SER A 173 -18.41 12.02 28.08
N PHE A 174 -17.60 11.36 28.91
CA PHE A 174 -18.10 10.57 30.06
C PHE A 174 -18.72 11.45 31.13
N ALA A 175 -18.15 12.65 31.39
CA ALA A 175 -18.71 13.62 32.34
C ALA A 175 -20.12 14.10 31.93
N LEU A 176 -20.40 14.14 30.62
CA LEU A 176 -21.74 14.42 30.08
C LEU A 176 -22.69 13.18 30.12
N GLY A 177 -22.28 12.08 30.76
CA GLY A 177 -23.10 10.88 30.91
C GLY A 177 -23.19 10.00 29.67
N THR A 178 -22.30 10.17 28.67
CA THR A 178 -22.33 9.34 27.48
C THR A 178 -21.67 7.98 27.73
N GLY A 179 -22.24 6.93 27.15
CA GLY A 179 -21.64 5.58 27.22
C GLY A 179 -20.41 5.43 26.30
N LYS A 180 -19.56 4.45 26.61
CA LYS A 180 -18.28 4.19 25.93
C LYS A 180 -18.39 4.09 24.40
N LEU A 181 -19.33 3.30 23.88
CA LEU A 181 -19.57 3.15 22.44
C LEU A 181 -19.86 4.50 21.77
N ARG A 182 -20.76 5.31 22.37
CA ARG A 182 -21.10 6.62 21.82
C ARG A 182 -19.89 7.56 21.82
N THR A 183 -19.09 7.55 22.88
CA THR A 183 -17.83 8.33 22.95
C THR A 183 -16.88 7.92 21.84
N ILE A 184 -16.67 6.62 21.62
CA ILE A 184 -15.77 6.15 20.55
C ILE A 184 -16.26 6.62 19.19
N PHE A 185 -17.52 6.34 18.80
CA PHE A 185 -18.00 6.62 17.45
C PHE A 185 -18.34 8.09 17.19
N LYS A 186 -18.67 8.88 18.21
CA LYS A 186 -19.10 10.27 18.05
C LYS A 186 -18.03 11.32 18.41
N VAL A 187 -17.01 10.94 19.18
CA VAL A 187 -15.98 11.86 19.66
C VAL A 187 -14.59 11.41 19.22
N VAL A 188 -14.16 10.21 19.61
CA VAL A 188 -12.78 9.74 19.38
C VAL A 188 -12.53 9.45 17.91
N LEU A 189 -13.38 8.65 17.29
CA LEU A 189 -13.21 8.24 15.89
C LEU A 189 -13.23 9.44 14.91
N PRO A 190 -14.17 10.40 15.01
CA PRO A 190 -14.13 11.60 14.17
C PRO A 190 -12.87 12.46 14.39
N ALA A 191 -12.37 12.57 15.61
CA ALA A 191 -11.12 13.28 15.91
C ALA A 191 -9.88 12.57 15.31
N ALA A 192 -9.90 11.24 15.20
CA ALA A 192 -8.83 10.43 14.63
C ALA A 192 -8.88 10.30 13.09
N VAL A 193 -9.98 10.71 12.43
CA VAL A 193 -10.18 10.58 10.97
C VAL A 193 -8.98 11.06 10.15
N PRO A 194 -8.34 12.22 10.40
CA PRO A 194 -7.20 12.65 9.59
C PRO A 194 -6.04 11.65 9.58
N GLY A 195 -5.72 11.05 10.74
CA GLY A 195 -4.68 10.02 10.85
C GLY A 195 -5.10 8.70 10.19
N ILE A 196 -6.36 8.29 10.35
CA ILE A 196 -6.90 7.09 9.69
C ILE A 196 -6.84 7.24 8.17
N LEU A 197 -7.24 8.39 7.64
CA LEU A 197 -7.16 8.66 6.19
C LEU A 197 -5.73 8.59 5.67
N SER A 198 -4.75 9.09 6.42
CA SER A 198 -3.33 8.96 6.06
C SER A 198 -2.91 7.51 5.90
N GLY A 199 -3.33 6.62 6.81
CA GLY A 199 -3.07 5.19 6.72
C GLY A 199 -3.75 4.53 5.51
N ILE A 200 -4.98 4.92 5.21
CA ILE A 200 -5.72 4.42 4.04
C ILE A 200 -5.02 4.87 2.74
N ILE A 201 -4.60 6.12 2.63
CA ILE A 201 -3.88 6.65 1.46
C ILE A 201 -2.56 5.88 1.25
N LEU A 202 -1.83 5.61 2.33
CA LEU A 202 -0.60 4.82 2.29
C LEU A 202 -0.89 3.38 1.80
N ALA A 203 -1.96 2.76 2.28
CA ALA A 203 -2.40 1.44 1.83
C ALA A 203 -2.79 1.43 0.34
N ILE A 204 -3.50 2.45 -0.14
CA ILE A 204 -3.81 2.62 -1.58
C ILE A 204 -2.52 2.66 -2.40
N GLY A 205 -1.56 3.50 -2.03
CA GLY A 205 -0.29 3.61 -2.74
C GLY A 205 0.46 2.29 -2.79
N ARG A 206 0.45 1.52 -1.70
CA ARG A 206 1.08 0.20 -1.61
C ARG A 206 0.40 -0.82 -2.53
N ILE A 207 -0.94 -0.87 -2.58
CA ILE A 207 -1.68 -1.81 -3.44
C ILE A 207 -1.48 -1.46 -4.92
N VAL A 208 -1.58 -0.18 -5.28
CA VAL A 208 -1.44 0.27 -6.68
C VAL A 208 -0.05 -0.01 -7.23
N GLY A 209 0.99 0.13 -6.40
CA GLY A 209 2.38 -0.16 -6.78
C GLY A 209 2.78 -1.64 -6.67
N GLU A 210 1.91 -2.50 -6.14
CA GLU A 210 2.26 -3.89 -5.88
C GLU A 210 2.35 -4.70 -7.18
N THR A 211 3.46 -5.38 -7.34
CA THR A 211 3.74 -6.18 -8.54
C THR A 211 3.97 -7.66 -8.18
N ALA A 212 4.88 -7.93 -7.24
CA ALA A 212 5.33 -9.28 -6.95
C ALA A 212 4.22 -10.17 -6.40
N ALA A 213 3.45 -9.71 -5.41
CA ALA A 213 2.36 -10.49 -4.85
C ALA A 213 1.24 -10.72 -5.87
N LEU A 214 0.93 -9.73 -6.71
CA LEU A 214 -0.15 -9.81 -7.67
C LEU A 214 0.19 -10.66 -8.89
N LEU A 215 1.47 -10.77 -9.25
CA LEU A 215 1.93 -11.68 -10.30
C LEU A 215 1.54 -13.14 -10.01
N TYR A 216 1.64 -13.53 -8.74
CA TYR A 216 1.35 -14.90 -8.28
C TYR A 216 -0.12 -15.17 -7.95
N THR A 217 -0.97 -14.14 -7.90
CA THR A 217 -2.35 -14.26 -7.40
C THR A 217 -3.41 -13.77 -8.39
N SER A 218 -3.25 -12.56 -8.97
CA SER A 218 -4.21 -12.03 -9.94
C SER A 218 -3.96 -12.53 -11.36
N GLY A 219 -2.72 -12.96 -11.63
CA GLY A 219 -2.29 -13.49 -12.92
C GLY A 219 -1.84 -12.42 -13.91
N THR A 220 -1.41 -12.92 -15.08
CA THR A 220 -0.82 -12.10 -16.15
C THR A 220 -1.66 -12.08 -17.43
N ALA A 221 -2.90 -12.56 -17.38
CA ALA A 221 -3.72 -12.67 -18.57
C ALA A 221 -3.96 -11.31 -19.24
N THR A 222 -3.64 -11.25 -20.53
CA THR A 222 -3.75 -10.06 -21.40
C THR A 222 -5.12 -9.93 -22.06
N ARG A 223 -6.13 -10.68 -21.59
CA ARG A 223 -7.49 -10.58 -22.10
C ARG A 223 -8.05 -9.22 -21.71
N GLY A 224 -8.80 -8.56 -22.60
CA GLY A 224 -9.41 -7.24 -22.35
C GLY A 224 -10.10 -7.09 -20.98
N LEU A 225 -11.12 -6.29 -20.84
CA LEU A 225 -11.84 -6.11 -19.57
C LEU A 225 -12.22 -7.45 -18.95
N THR A 226 -11.84 -7.66 -17.69
CA THR A 226 -12.17 -8.87 -16.92
C THR A 226 -13.68 -9.04 -16.80
N LYS A 227 -14.17 -10.25 -17.06
CA LYS A 227 -15.61 -10.57 -17.02
C LYS A 227 -16.16 -10.74 -15.59
N GLY A 228 -15.34 -10.50 -14.56
CA GLY A 228 -15.74 -10.61 -13.15
C GLY A 228 -14.54 -10.76 -12.21
N LEU A 229 -14.80 -10.67 -10.92
CA LEU A 229 -13.76 -10.75 -9.87
C LEU A 229 -13.01 -12.09 -9.84
N MET A 230 -13.67 -13.17 -10.26
CA MET A 230 -13.08 -14.52 -10.31
C MET A 230 -12.35 -14.82 -11.63
N SER A 231 -12.15 -13.82 -12.48
CA SER A 231 -11.35 -13.97 -13.68
C SER A 231 -9.95 -13.39 -13.50
N SER A 232 -8.97 -13.99 -14.18
CA SER A 232 -7.60 -13.48 -14.19
C SER A 232 -7.55 -12.11 -14.82
N GLY A 233 -6.88 -11.18 -14.16
CA GLY A 233 -6.74 -9.81 -14.61
C GLY A 233 -5.40 -9.22 -14.21
N ARG A 234 -4.68 -8.69 -15.20
CA ARG A 234 -3.40 -8.04 -14.99
C ARG A 234 -3.59 -6.61 -14.47
N THR A 235 -2.92 -6.29 -13.36
CA THR A 235 -2.86 -4.91 -12.85
C THR A 235 -1.86 -4.06 -13.63
N LEU A 236 -1.93 -2.74 -13.46
CA LEU A 236 -1.04 -1.80 -14.15
C LEU A 236 0.44 -2.06 -13.83
N ALA A 237 0.79 -2.29 -12.57
CA ALA A 237 2.15 -2.59 -12.14
C ALA A 237 2.66 -3.91 -12.76
N VAL A 238 1.85 -4.96 -12.77
CA VAL A 238 2.17 -6.24 -13.44
C VAL A 238 2.26 -6.06 -14.96
N HIS A 239 1.42 -5.19 -15.55
CA HIS A 239 1.49 -4.86 -16.97
C HIS A 239 2.82 -4.20 -17.33
N MET A 240 3.25 -3.20 -16.58
CA MET A 240 4.54 -2.53 -16.77
C MET A 240 5.71 -3.53 -16.66
N LEU A 241 5.71 -4.39 -15.65
CA LEU A 241 6.72 -5.42 -15.50
C LEU A 241 6.77 -6.36 -16.72
N SER A 242 5.60 -6.79 -17.23
CA SER A 242 5.53 -7.67 -18.39
C SER A 242 6.06 -7.03 -19.67
N LEU A 243 5.90 -5.71 -19.84
CA LEU A 243 6.44 -4.97 -20.98
C LEU A 243 7.96 -4.86 -20.94
N ILE A 244 8.54 -4.65 -19.76
CA ILE A 244 10.00 -4.60 -19.59
C ILE A 244 10.63 -5.94 -20.00
N HIS A 245 10.02 -7.07 -19.64
CA HIS A 245 10.53 -8.39 -20.01
C HIS A 245 10.27 -8.78 -21.48
N ILE A 246 9.21 -8.30 -22.11
CA ILE A 246 8.90 -8.55 -23.53
C ILE A 246 9.81 -7.70 -24.45
N SER A 247 10.21 -6.51 -24.01
CA SER A 247 11.10 -5.64 -24.77
C SER A 247 12.58 -6.02 -24.69
N GLU A 248 12.95 -7.03 -23.89
CA GLU A 248 14.25 -7.67 -24.00
C GLU A 248 14.23 -8.58 -25.25
N PRO A 249 14.84 -8.17 -26.39
CA PRO A 249 14.96 -9.06 -27.54
C PRO A 249 15.74 -10.28 -27.08
N THR A 250 15.14 -11.43 -27.27
CA THR A 250 15.72 -12.73 -26.98
C THR A 250 17.16 -12.79 -27.51
N ARG A 251 18.12 -12.63 -26.61
CA ARG A 251 19.55 -12.89 -26.86
C ARG A 251 19.84 -14.32 -27.32
N HIS A 252 18.81 -15.17 -27.34
CA HIS A 252 18.90 -16.56 -27.78
C HIS A 252 18.81 -16.80 -29.30
N SER A 253 18.45 -15.76 -30.08
CA SER A 253 18.46 -15.92 -31.56
C SER A 253 19.80 -15.57 -32.24
N LEU A 254 20.83 -15.23 -31.45
CA LEU A 254 22.18 -14.91 -31.99
C LEU A 254 23.23 -16.01 -31.68
N ILE A 255 22.83 -17.17 -31.19
CA ILE A 255 23.69 -18.34 -30.98
C ILE A 255 23.08 -19.54 -31.71
N SER A 256 22.89 -19.40 -32.98
CA SER A 256 22.66 -20.53 -33.91
C SER A 256 23.31 -20.22 -35.24
#